data_03613f688a4265d3a198dde37c958c65
#
_entry.id   03613f688a4265d3a198dde37c958c65
#
_cell.length_a   1.000
_cell.length_b   1.000
_cell.length_c   1.000
_cell.angle_alpha   90.00
_cell.angle_beta   90.00
_cell.angle_gamma   90.00
#
_symmetry.space_group_name_H-M   'P 1'
#
loop_
_entity.id
_entity.type
_entity.pdbx_description
1 polymer ?
#
loop_
_entity_poly.entity_id
_entity_poly.type
_entity_poly.pdbx_seq_one_letter_code
_entity_poly.pdbx_strand_id
1 'polypeptide(L)'
;MKPFIFTLMLLSSATLLTACDNIKKFLPHAENEKSEQSVKAQTEEKAVQNKPTLQGIETLVDNKVAESIKFLNEESRRSATDDDYFKYALNAKNIIKSDLNQDGKTDYVVEASFCEETNCHSTTMTYEIFIFTTDQQDQINFITDLNLGLDAKVTNISKDGIITIENHEYADDDPSCCPSIVNTQSYALVGKKLALLANP
;
A
#
# COMPACT_ATOMS: atom_id res chain seq x y z
N MET A 1 34.54 25.28 27.02
CA MET A 1 33.41 25.23 27.94
C MET A 1 32.67 26.56 27.91
N LYS A 2 31.52 26.62 27.23
CA LYS A 2 30.58 27.75 27.25
C LYS A 2 29.19 27.18 27.33
N PRO A 3 28.35 27.52 28.29
CA PRO A 3 26.97 27.03 28.37
C PRO A 3 26.06 27.86 27.48
N PHE A 4 25.26 27.19 26.64
CA PHE A 4 24.14 27.79 25.93
C PHE A 4 22.88 27.68 26.79
N ILE A 5 22.37 28.82 27.15
CA ILE A 5 21.12 29.01 27.90
C ILE A 5 20.01 28.98 26.82
N PHE A 6 19.12 28.00 26.91
CA PHE A 6 17.89 27.94 26.11
C PHE A 6 16.76 28.61 26.89
N THR A 7 16.33 29.72 26.37
CA THR A 7 15.20 30.50 26.87
C THR A 7 13.88 29.85 26.44
N LEU A 8 13.10 29.44 27.43
CA LEU A 8 11.76 28.90 27.32
C LEU A 8 10.78 30.04 27.04
N MET A 9 10.13 30.07 25.86
CA MET A 9 8.99 30.94 25.60
C MET A 9 7.69 30.14 25.68
N LEU A 10 6.97 30.32 26.76
CA LEU A 10 5.56 29.99 26.95
C LEU A 10 4.71 31.06 26.26
N LEU A 11 3.91 30.66 25.30
CA LEU A 11 2.78 31.46 24.81
C LEU A 11 1.51 30.66 25.01
N SER A 12 0.78 31.06 26.03
CA SER A 12 -0.61 30.70 26.28
C SER A 12 -1.52 31.53 25.39
N SER A 13 -2.51 30.92 24.76
CA SER A 13 -3.69 31.64 24.28
C SER A 13 -4.90 30.79 24.49
N ALA A 14 -5.72 31.26 25.40
CA ALA A 14 -7.00 30.74 25.79
C ALA A 14 -8.12 31.34 24.91
N THR A 15 -9.23 30.59 24.87
CA THR A 15 -10.63 31.00 24.72
C THR A 15 -11.16 31.40 23.32
N LEU A 16 -12.22 30.70 22.86
CA LEU A 16 -13.57 31.25 22.96
C LEU A 16 -14.61 30.16 22.55
N LEU A 17 -15.41 29.79 23.56
CA LEU A 17 -16.70 29.14 23.44
C LEU A 17 -17.72 30.16 22.93
N THR A 18 -18.50 29.82 21.93
CA THR A 18 -19.81 30.41 21.70
C THR A 18 -20.83 29.34 21.34
N ALA A 19 -21.69 29.11 22.31
CA ALA A 19 -22.95 28.43 22.18
C ALA A 19 -23.95 29.35 21.48
N CYS A 20 -24.80 28.81 20.63
CA CYS A 20 -26.10 29.41 20.28
C CYS A 20 -27.17 28.34 20.25
N ASP A 21 -28.05 28.47 21.22
CA ASP A 21 -29.30 27.77 21.42
C ASP A 21 -30.37 28.19 20.42
N ASN A 22 -31.30 27.22 20.20
CA ASN A 22 -32.74 27.38 19.99
C ASN A 22 -33.29 28.29 18.87
N ILE A 23 -33.99 27.66 17.94
CA ILE A 23 -35.35 28.13 17.61
C ILE A 23 -36.25 26.92 17.32
N LYS A 24 -37.18 26.67 18.24
CA LYS A 24 -38.42 25.93 18.04
C LYS A 24 -39.52 26.85 17.56
N LYS A 25 -40.48 26.27 16.81
CA LYS A 25 -41.85 26.71 16.52
C LYS A 25 -42.06 27.52 15.26
N PHE A 26 -42.76 26.88 14.33
CA PHE A 26 -44.11 27.30 13.94
C PHE A 26 -44.70 26.29 12.95
N LEU A 27 -45.74 25.57 13.33
CA LEU A 27 -46.78 25.04 12.46
C LEU A 27 -47.91 26.09 12.38
N PRO A 28 -48.62 26.19 11.25
CA PRO A 28 -50.02 25.74 11.32
C PRO A 28 -50.50 24.94 10.07
N HIS A 29 -51.57 24.18 10.34
CA HIS A 29 -52.40 23.45 9.42
C HIS A 29 -53.03 24.28 8.28
N ALA A 30 -53.25 23.65 7.11
CA ALA A 30 -54.49 23.69 6.32
C ALA A 30 -54.40 22.71 5.14
N GLU A 31 -55.20 21.72 5.12
CA GLU A 31 -56.21 21.18 4.21
C GLU A 31 -55.99 21.24 2.70
N ASN A 32 -56.01 20.03 2.13
CA ASN A 32 -56.79 19.55 0.97
C ASN A 32 -56.82 20.37 -0.31
N GLU A 33 -56.22 19.82 -1.36
CA GLU A 33 -56.93 19.65 -2.65
C GLU A 33 -56.22 18.63 -3.56
N LYS A 34 -57.05 17.72 -4.11
CA LYS A 34 -56.71 16.75 -5.15
C LYS A 34 -56.33 17.47 -6.47
N SER A 35 -55.26 17.04 -7.07
CA SER A 35 -55.12 17.11 -8.51
C SER A 35 -54.18 15.99 -8.99
N GLU A 36 -54.75 15.07 -9.73
CA GLU A 36 -54.06 14.08 -10.55
C GLU A 36 -53.20 14.82 -11.60
N GLN A 37 -51.90 14.50 -11.67
CA GLN A 37 -51.23 14.47 -12.96
C GLN A 37 -49.82 13.83 -12.90
N SER A 38 -49.68 12.78 -13.71
CA SER A 38 -48.49 12.39 -14.42
C SER A 38 -47.28 11.89 -13.63
N VAL A 39 -47.19 10.57 -13.50
CA VAL A 39 -46.01 9.81 -13.18
C VAL A 39 -44.93 10.03 -14.25
N LYS A 40 -43.96 10.88 -13.95
CA LYS A 40 -42.65 10.80 -14.57
C LYS A 40 -41.77 9.94 -13.66
N ALA A 41 -41.51 8.72 -14.10
CA ALA A 41 -40.49 7.85 -13.52
C ALA A 41 -39.14 8.59 -13.60
N GLN A 42 -38.70 9.17 -12.50
CA GLN A 42 -37.30 9.49 -12.30
C GLN A 42 -36.63 8.18 -11.92
N THR A 43 -35.90 7.65 -12.88
CA THR A 43 -34.90 6.60 -12.64
C THR A 43 -33.87 7.22 -11.70
N GLU A 44 -33.98 6.94 -10.42
CA GLU A 44 -32.87 7.12 -9.46
C GLU A 44 -31.76 6.18 -9.93
N GLU A 45 -30.79 6.75 -10.59
CA GLU A 45 -29.51 6.12 -10.86
C GLU A 45 -28.85 5.94 -9.50
N LYS A 46 -29.09 4.77 -8.89
CA LYS A 46 -28.39 4.31 -7.70
C LYS A 46 -26.93 4.31 -8.07
N ALA A 47 -26.16 5.26 -7.55
CA ALA A 47 -24.72 5.22 -7.55
C ALA A 47 -24.32 3.86 -6.93
N VAL A 48 -23.86 2.94 -7.77
CA VAL A 48 -23.30 1.67 -7.34
C VAL A 48 -22.00 2.07 -6.64
N GLN A 49 -22.02 2.10 -5.32
CA GLN A 49 -20.83 2.19 -4.51
C GLN A 49 -19.99 0.96 -4.85
N ASN A 50 -18.97 1.15 -5.66
CA ASN A 50 -17.99 0.13 -5.97
C ASN A 50 -17.17 -0.15 -4.70
N LYS A 51 -17.66 -1.11 -3.91
CA LYS A 51 -16.86 -1.67 -2.81
C LYS A 51 -15.57 -2.25 -3.42
N PRO A 52 -14.39 -2.02 -2.81
CA PRO A 52 -13.13 -2.58 -3.29
C PRO A 52 -13.28 -4.07 -3.51
N THR A 53 -13.16 -4.51 -4.75
CA THR A 53 -13.27 -5.92 -5.12
C THR A 53 -11.89 -6.47 -5.38
N LEU A 54 -11.74 -7.78 -5.22
CA LEU A 54 -10.48 -8.46 -5.58
C LEU A 54 -10.08 -8.15 -7.03
N GLN A 55 -11.04 -8.05 -7.94
CA GLN A 55 -10.79 -7.69 -9.33
C GLN A 55 -10.19 -6.27 -9.49
N GLY A 56 -10.56 -5.31 -8.61
CA GLY A 56 -9.98 -3.96 -8.63
C GLY A 56 -8.52 -3.96 -8.23
N ILE A 57 -8.14 -4.70 -7.17
CA ILE A 57 -6.74 -4.80 -6.73
C ILE A 57 -5.90 -5.56 -7.77
N GLU A 58 -6.39 -6.62 -8.39
CA GLU A 58 -5.64 -7.36 -9.40
C GLU A 58 -5.22 -6.48 -10.57
N THR A 59 -6.10 -5.62 -11.07
CA THR A 59 -5.75 -4.68 -12.14
C THR A 59 -4.66 -3.69 -11.72
N LEU A 60 -4.72 -3.17 -10.50
CA LEU A 60 -3.70 -2.27 -9.97
C LEU A 60 -2.35 -2.98 -9.81
N VAL A 61 -2.38 -4.20 -9.32
CA VAL A 61 -1.18 -5.06 -9.18
C VAL A 61 -0.56 -5.35 -10.54
N ASP A 62 -1.36 -5.74 -11.54
CA ASP A 62 -0.87 -6.04 -12.88
C ASP A 62 -0.19 -4.82 -13.53
N ASN A 63 -0.73 -3.63 -13.30
CA ASN A 63 -0.10 -2.39 -13.75
C ASN A 63 1.27 -2.16 -13.07
N LYS A 64 1.35 -2.36 -11.73
CA LYS A 64 2.63 -2.20 -11.01
C LYS A 64 3.65 -3.25 -11.42
N VAL A 65 3.24 -4.49 -11.59
CA VAL A 65 4.09 -5.57 -12.11
C VAL A 65 4.63 -5.21 -13.50
N ALA A 66 3.80 -4.67 -14.39
CA ALA A 66 4.25 -4.26 -15.73
C ALA A 66 5.27 -3.09 -15.65
N GLU A 67 5.08 -2.14 -14.72
CA GLU A 67 6.03 -1.06 -14.46
C GLU A 67 7.39 -1.61 -13.97
N SER A 68 7.39 -2.55 -13.00
CA SER A 68 8.60 -3.20 -12.49
C SER A 68 9.33 -3.98 -13.57
N ILE A 69 8.62 -4.78 -14.36
CA ILE A 69 9.23 -5.51 -15.50
C ILE A 69 9.91 -4.54 -16.48
N LYS A 70 9.24 -3.45 -16.82
CA LYS A 70 9.82 -2.42 -17.70
C LYS A 70 11.09 -1.84 -17.10
N PHE A 71 11.07 -1.46 -15.82
CA PHE A 71 12.22 -0.90 -15.11
C PHE A 71 13.38 -1.90 -15.08
N LEU A 72 13.15 -3.15 -14.66
CA LEU A 72 14.17 -4.20 -14.60
C LEU A 72 14.81 -4.45 -15.98
N ASN A 73 14.02 -4.47 -17.04
CA ASN A 73 14.50 -4.66 -18.40
C ASN A 73 15.31 -3.44 -18.91
N GLU A 74 14.96 -2.24 -18.51
CA GLU A 74 15.72 -1.03 -18.82
C GLU A 74 17.06 -1.00 -18.06
N GLU A 75 17.09 -1.41 -16.78
CA GLU A 75 18.31 -1.51 -15.98
C GLU A 75 19.23 -2.61 -16.52
N SER A 76 18.69 -3.80 -16.82
CA SER A 76 19.44 -4.90 -17.40
C SER A 76 20.12 -4.46 -18.72
N ARG A 77 19.39 -3.77 -19.59
CA ARG A 77 19.93 -3.26 -20.86
C ARG A 77 21.01 -2.21 -20.65
N ARG A 78 20.88 -1.34 -19.63
CA ARG A 78 21.91 -0.33 -19.32
C ARG A 78 23.20 -0.93 -18.79
N SER A 79 23.11 -2.03 -18.04
CA SER A 79 24.26 -2.71 -17.45
C SER A 79 24.93 -3.69 -18.39
N ALA A 80 24.28 -4.08 -19.47
CA ALA A 80 24.84 -4.98 -20.48
C ALA A 80 25.99 -4.29 -21.26
N THR A 81 27.06 -5.03 -21.51
CA THR A 81 28.19 -4.57 -22.32
C THR A 81 28.00 -4.80 -23.81
N ASP A 82 27.07 -5.70 -24.16
CA ASP A 82 26.72 -6.12 -25.50
C ASP A 82 25.20 -6.23 -25.62
N ASP A 83 24.69 -6.73 -26.77
CA ASP A 83 23.24 -6.98 -26.96
C ASP A 83 22.68 -8.14 -26.11
N ASP A 84 23.56 -8.80 -25.34
CA ASP A 84 23.17 -9.91 -24.45
C ASP A 84 22.80 -9.37 -23.06
N TYR A 85 21.52 -9.02 -22.89
CA TYR A 85 20.96 -8.56 -21.63
C TYR A 85 19.81 -9.49 -21.17
N PHE A 86 19.66 -9.60 -19.86
CA PHE A 86 18.58 -10.38 -19.27
C PHE A 86 17.23 -9.70 -19.49
N LYS A 87 16.26 -10.47 -19.97
CA LYS A 87 14.85 -10.06 -19.99
C LYS A 87 14.13 -10.63 -18.79
N TYR A 88 13.62 -9.74 -17.96
CA TYR A 88 12.82 -10.11 -16.79
C TYR A 88 11.35 -10.28 -17.16
N ALA A 89 10.73 -11.30 -16.54
CA ALA A 89 9.31 -11.54 -16.55
C ALA A 89 8.81 -11.82 -15.12
N LEU A 90 7.51 -11.70 -14.91
CA LEU A 90 6.88 -12.11 -13.67
C LEU A 90 7.01 -13.62 -13.52
N ASN A 91 7.58 -14.08 -12.40
CA ASN A 91 7.62 -15.48 -12.02
C ASN A 91 6.41 -15.86 -11.16
N ALA A 92 6.16 -15.10 -10.09
CA ALA A 92 5.03 -15.32 -9.20
C ALA A 92 4.54 -14.01 -8.58
N LYS A 93 3.25 -13.99 -8.19
CA LYS A 93 2.69 -12.93 -7.37
C LYS A 93 1.73 -13.53 -6.33
N ASN A 94 1.68 -12.91 -5.15
CA ASN A 94 0.79 -13.27 -4.06
C ASN A 94 0.18 -12.00 -3.46
N ILE A 95 -1.13 -11.98 -3.22
CA ILE A 95 -1.84 -10.83 -2.66
C ILE A 95 -2.32 -11.19 -1.25
N ILE A 96 -1.77 -10.52 -0.25
CA ILE A 96 -2.08 -10.70 1.17
C ILE A 96 -2.96 -9.53 1.63
N LYS A 97 -4.08 -9.84 2.28
CA LYS A 97 -4.98 -8.84 2.85
C LYS A 97 -4.65 -8.58 4.31
N SER A 98 -4.61 -7.31 4.70
CA SER A 98 -4.40 -6.89 6.08
C SER A 98 -5.01 -5.49 6.28
N ASP A 99 -5.05 -5.02 7.52
CA ASP A 99 -5.30 -3.63 7.89
C ASP A 99 -3.95 -3.07 8.38
N LEU A 100 -3.20 -2.44 7.47
CA LEU A 100 -1.82 -2.01 7.73
C LEU A 100 -1.74 -0.71 8.54
N ASN A 101 -2.75 0.13 8.42
CA ASN A 101 -2.82 1.46 9.03
C ASN A 101 -3.81 1.54 10.19
N GLN A 102 -4.49 0.43 10.53
CA GLN A 102 -5.45 0.27 11.61
C GLN A 102 -6.67 1.19 11.48
N ASP A 103 -7.11 1.45 10.26
CA ASP A 103 -8.28 2.28 9.99
C ASP A 103 -9.59 1.47 9.81
N GLY A 104 -9.51 0.15 9.95
CA GLY A 104 -10.61 -0.80 9.81
C GLY A 104 -10.92 -1.17 8.37
N LYS A 105 -10.12 -0.73 7.41
CA LYS A 105 -10.26 -1.06 5.98
C LYS A 105 -9.28 -2.18 5.59
N THR A 106 -9.58 -2.83 4.47
CA THR A 106 -8.68 -3.84 3.94
C THR A 106 -7.61 -3.20 3.07
N ASP A 107 -6.36 -3.32 3.49
CA ASP A 107 -5.17 -2.99 2.73
C ASP A 107 -4.57 -4.25 2.11
N TYR A 108 -3.56 -4.09 1.26
CA TYR A 108 -2.96 -5.21 0.53
C TYR A 108 -1.44 -5.09 0.53
N VAL A 109 -0.80 -6.20 0.87
CA VAL A 109 0.62 -6.44 0.64
C VAL A 109 0.73 -7.41 -0.52
N VAL A 110 1.43 -7.02 -1.57
CA VAL A 110 1.61 -7.86 -2.75
C VAL A 110 3.08 -8.24 -2.85
N GLU A 111 3.36 -9.52 -2.78
CA GLU A 111 4.67 -10.07 -3.09
C GLU A 111 4.73 -10.36 -4.58
N ALA A 112 5.77 -9.93 -5.25
CA ALA A 112 6.05 -10.26 -6.62
C ALA A 112 7.50 -10.73 -6.76
N SER A 113 7.72 -11.78 -7.53
CA SER A 113 9.05 -12.22 -7.91
C SER A 113 9.21 -12.16 -9.42
N PHE A 114 10.39 -11.70 -9.83
CA PHE A 114 10.75 -11.56 -11.23
C PHE A 114 12.01 -12.36 -11.49
N CYS A 115 12.10 -12.97 -12.64
CA CYS A 115 13.32 -13.67 -13.04
C CYS A 115 13.52 -13.56 -14.54
N GLU A 116 14.66 -14.05 -15.00
CA GLU A 116 14.97 -14.12 -16.42
C GLU A 116 13.91 -14.97 -17.15
N GLU A 117 13.37 -14.43 -18.25
CA GLU A 117 12.28 -15.03 -19.02
C GLU A 117 12.61 -16.43 -19.55
N THR A 118 13.86 -16.65 -19.97
CA THR A 118 14.32 -17.88 -20.64
C THR A 118 15.06 -18.83 -19.71
N ASN A 119 15.58 -18.34 -18.59
CA ASN A 119 16.46 -19.10 -17.71
C ASN A 119 16.29 -18.65 -16.25
N CYS A 120 15.12 -18.91 -15.69
CA CYS A 120 14.79 -18.52 -14.32
C CYS A 120 15.57 -19.35 -13.30
N HIS A 121 16.50 -18.72 -12.62
CA HIS A 121 17.29 -19.30 -11.53
C HIS A 121 17.16 -18.44 -10.26
N SER A 122 17.38 -19.04 -9.12
CA SER A 122 17.38 -18.32 -7.83
C SER A 122 18.36 -17.14 -7.80
N THR A 123 19.47 -17.26 -8.51
CA THR A 123 20.49 -16.19 -8.62
C THR A 123 20.11 -15.03 -9.52
N THR A 124 19.09 -15.19 -10.36
CA THR A 124 18.57 -14.14 -11.25
C THR A 124 17.20 -13.62 -10.82
N MET A 125 16.66 -14.18 -9.73
CA MET A 125 15.36 -13.72 -9.20
C MET A 125 15.56 -12.44 -8.38
N THR A 126 14.60 -11.54 -8.52
CA THR A 126 14.43 -10.39 -7.61
C THR A 126 13.03 -10.37 -7.06
N TYR A 127 12.88 -9.86 -5.84
CA TYR A 127 11.63 -9.84 -5.10
C TYR A 127 11.26 -8.41 -4.74
N GLU A 128 10.02 -8.09 -4.95
CA GLU A 128 9.45 -6.79 -4.58
C GLU A 128 8.17 -6.98 -3.79
N ILE A 129 7.89 -6.06 -2.89
CA ILE A 129 6.57 -5.91 -2.31
C ILE A 129 5.96 -4.58 -2.71
N PHE A 130 4.66 -4.59 -3.03
CA PHE A 130 3.85 -3.39 -3.28
C PHE A 130 2.83 -3.25 -2.16
N ILE A 131 2.67 -2.04 -1.66
CA ILE A 131 1.70 -1.72 -0.62
C ILE A 131 0.58 -0.89 -1.24
N PHE A 132 -0.65 -1.36 -1.04
CA PHE A 132 -1.86 -0.64 -1.40
C PHE A 132 -2.72 -0.45 -0.17
N THR A 133 -3.28 0.73 0.01
CA THR A 133 -4.24 1.01 1.07
C THR A 133 -5.59 1.42 0.51
N THR A 134 -6.63 1.14 1.27
CA THR A 134 -7.99 1.54 0.95
C THR A 134 -8.33 2.80 1.73
N ASP A 135 -8.69 3.86 1.03
CA ASP A 135 -9.04 5.14 1.66
C ASP A 135 -10.49 5.18 2.18
N GLN A 136 -10.89 6.31 2.78
CA GLN A 136 -12.21 6.50 3.36
C GLN A 136 -13.34 6.48 2.30
N GLN A 137 -13.03 6.64 1.02
CA GLN A 137 -13.94 6.55 -0.11
C GLN A 137 -13.98 5.15 -0.73
N ASP A 138 -13.39 4.16 -0.06
CA ASP A 138 -13.22 2.78 -0.53
C ASP A 138 -12.43 2.67 -1.85
N GLN A 139 -11.53 3.63 -2.12
CA GLN A 139 -10.62 3.56 -3.25
C GLN A 139 -9.31 2.90 -2.84
N ILE A 140 -8.83 1.96 -3.65
CA ILE A 140 -7.53 1.32 -3.44
C ILE A 140 -6.45 2.17 -4.10
N ASN A 141 -5.45 2.57 -3.31
CA ASN A 141 -4.36 3.44 -3.74
C ASN A 141 -3.01 2.73 -3.56
N PHE A 142 -2.16 2.76 -4.57
CA PHE A 142 -0.75 2.39 -4.41
C PHE A 142 -0.05 3.41 -3.50
N ILE A 143 0.71 2.91 -2.54
CA ILE A 143 1.39 3.75 -1.54
C ILE A 143 2.89 3.75 -1.75
N THR A 144 3.50 2.57 -1.79
CA THR A 144 4.96 2.41 -1.88
C THR A 144 5.30 1.00 -2.29
N ASP A 145 6.54 0.79 -2.67
CA ASP A 145 7.16 -0.49 -2.91
C ASP A 145 8.47 -0.61 -2.14
N LEU A 146 8.95 -1.83 -2.03
CA LEU A 146 10.25 -2.15 -1.49
C LEU A 146 10.86 -3.29 -2.31
N ASN A 147 12.04 -3.04 -2.88
CA ASN A 147 12.83 -4.09 -3.50
C ASN A 147 13.58 -4.84 -2.39
N LEU A 148 13.43 -6.15 -2.36
CA LEU A 148 13.98 -7.02 -1.31
C LEU A 148 15.25 -7.75 -1.76
N GLY A 149 15.62 -7.61 -3.03
CA GLY A 149 16.76 -8.35 -3.58
C GLY A 149 16.42 -9.82 -3.81
N LEU A 150 17.36 -10.69 -3.45
CA LEU A 150 17.27 -12.14 -3.70
C LEU A 150 16.49 -12.85 -2.60
N ASP A 151 15.75 -13.89 -3.00
CA ASP A 151 15.10 -14.89 -2.13
C ASP A 151 14.45 -14.31 -0.87
N ALA A 152 13.42 -13.50 -1.08
CA ALA A 152 12.71 -12.84 0.00
C ALA A 152 11.22 -13.20 0.01
N LYS A 153 10.61 -13.22 1.19
CA LYS A 153 9.17 -13.50 1.37
C LYS A 153 8.61 -12.77 2.58
N VAL A 154 7.33 -12.45 2.53
CA VAL A 154 6.57 -12.02 3.69
C VAL A 154 6.21 -13.25 4.52
N THR A 155 6.72 -13.34 5.74
CA THR A 155 6.47 -14.48 6.62
C THR A 155 5.31 -14.24 7.57
N ASN A 156 5.03 -12.98 7.90
CA ASN A 156 3.94 -12.62 8.79
C ASN A 156 3.48 -11.18 8.57
N ILE A 157 2.19 -10.92 8.79
CA ILE A 157 1.66 -9.57 9.01
C ILE A 157 0.89 -9.62 10.33
N SER A 158 1.37 -8.85 11.31
CA SER A 158 0.74 -8.82 12.63
C SER A 158 -0.60 -8.07 12.59
N LYS A 159 -1.39 -8.21 13.66
CA LYS A 159 -2.64 -7.44 13.82
C LYS A 159 -2.42 -5.92 13.91
N ASP A 160 -1.22 -5.51 14.26
CA ASP A 160 -0.82 -4.09 14.34
C ASP A 160 -0.25 -3.58 13.01
N GLY A 161 -0.41 -4.33 11.92
CA GLY A 161 0.02 -3.95 10.57
C GLY A 161 1.54 -4.05 10.35
N ILE A 162 2.27 -4.75 11.24
CA ILE A 162 3.71 -4.95 11.09
C ILE A 162 3.96 -6.10 10.11
N ILE A 163 4.70 -5.81 9.06
CA ILE A 163 5.09 -6.76 8.02
C ILE A 163 6.46 -7.33 8.38
N THR A 164 6.54 -8.64 8.54
CA THR A 164 7.80 -9.36 8.77
C THR A 164 8.25 -10.03 7.48
N ILE A 165 9.46 -9.74 7.07
CA ILE A 165 10.08 -10.23 5.85
C ILE A 165 11.31 -11.05 6.23
N GLU A 166 11.45 -12.21 5.62
CA GLU A 166 12.64 -13.03 5.62
C GLU A 166 13.32 -12.90 4.27
N ASN A 167 14.60 -12.58 4.26
CA ASN A 167 15.42 -12.58 3.07
C ASN A 167 16.71 -13.35 3.30
N HIS A 168 17.30 -13.86 2.21
CA HIS A 168 18.50 -14.67 2.28
C HIS A 168 19.67 -13.92 1.64
N GLU A 169 20.85 -14.08 2.23
CA GLU A 169 22.11 -13.55 1.75
C GLU A 169 23.12 -14.66 1.62
N TYR A 170 24.09 -14.48 0.72
CA TYR A 170 25.18 -15.45 0.54
C TYR A 170 26.27 -15.25 1.59
N ALA A 171 26.69 -16.36 2.24
CA ALA A 171 27.96 -16.40 2.93
C ALA A 171 29.10 -16.59 1.92
N ASP A 172 30.34 -16.32 2.35
CA ASP A 172 31.53 -16.36 1.47
C ASP A 172 31.77 -17.71 0.79
N ASP A 173 31.33 -18.80 1.43
CA ASP A 173 31.51 -20.19 0.99
C ASP A 173 30.23 -20.84 0.46
N ASP A 174 29.15 -20.08 0.31
CA ASP A 174 27.90 -20.60 -0.22
C ASP A 174 28.01 -20.97 -1.69
N PRO A 175 27.41 -22.09 -2.10
CA PRO A 175 27.24 -22.37 -3.51
C PRO A 175 26.28 -21.36 -4.13
N SER A 176 26.49 -21.00 -5.40
CA SER A 176 25.74 -19.97 -6.10
C SER A 176 24.21 -20.21 -6.18
N CYS A 177 23.74 -21.43 -5.88
CA CYS A 177 22.31 -21.74 -5.85
C CYS A 177 21.62 -21.43 -4.52
N CYS A 178 22.38 -21.31 -3.41
CA CYS A 178 21.79 -21.61 -2.11
C CYS A 178 22.37 -20.71 -1.02
N PRO A 179 21.84 -19.48 -0.85
CA PRO A 179 22.25 -18.57 0.20
C PRO A 179 21.91 -19.18 1.58
N SER A 180 22.82 -19.09 2.53
CA SER A 180 22.68 -19.72 3.85
C SER A 180 22.37 -18.74 4.99
N ILE A 181 22.63 -17.46 4.80
CA ILE A 181 22.34 -16.44 5.81
C ILE A 181 20.88 -16.03 5.70
N VAL A 182 20.13 -16.23 6.79
CA VAL A 182 18.72 -15.83 6.89
C VAL A 182 18.61 -14.59 7.74
N ASN A 183 18.09 -13.52 7.15
CA ASN A 183 17.79 -12.26 7.82
C ASN A 183 16.30 -12.08 7.97
N THR A 184 15.87 -11.60 9.14
CA THR A 184 14.49 -11.23 9.38
C THR A 184 14.40 -9.73 9.68
N GLN A 185 13.55 -9.04 8.95
CA GLN A 185 13.32 -7.62 9.10
C GLN A 185 11.83 -7.35 9.29
N SER A 186 11.51 -6.34 10.10
CA SER A 186 10.13 -5.91 10.34
C SER A 186 9.92 -4.49 9.89
N TYR A 187 8.79 -4.24 9.22
CA TYR A 187 8.43 -2.94 8.68
C TYR A 187 7.04 -2.52 9.15
N ALA A 188 6.86 -1.24 9.40
CA ALA A 188 5.56 -0.63 9.62
C ALA A 188 5.28 0.40 8.52
N LEU A 189 4.00 0.53 8.15
CA LEU A 189 3.56 1.60 7.25
C LEU A 189 3.43 2.90 8.06
N VAL A 190 4.29 3.89 7.76
CA VAL A 190 4.28 5.20 8.40
C VAL A 190 4.00 6.27 7.34
N GLY A 191 2.78 6.77 7.34
CA GLY A 191 2.29 7.64 6.27
C GLY A 191 2.29 6.91 4.91
N LYS A 192 3.17 7.31 4.01
CA LYS A 192 3.31 6.72 2.67
C LYS A 192 4.64 5.97 2.46
N LYS A 193 5.25 5.49 3.52
CA LYS A 193 6.53 4.77 3.45
C LYS A 193 6.54 3.58 4.39
N LEU A 194 7.26 2.55 4.00
CA LEU A 194 7.65 1.47 4.89
C LEU A 194 8.88 1.90 5.70
N ALA A 195 8.72 1.91 7.01
CA ALA A 195 9.80 2.19 7.95
C ALA A 195 10.31 0.87 8.52
N LEU A 196 11.62 0.63 8.39
CA LEU A 196 12.28 -0.49 9.05
C LEU A 196 12.22 -0.27 10.56
N LEU A 197 11.73 -1.27 11.27
CA LEU A 197 11.71 -1.28 12.73
C LEU A 197 13.06 -1.81 13.23
N ALA A 198 13.59 -1.16 14.29
CA ALA A 198 14.75 -1.72 14.98
C ALA A 198 14.38 -3.10 15.51
N ASN A 199 15.23 -4.10 15.26
CA ASN A 199 15.07 -5.41 15.89
C ASN A 199 15.13 -5.22 17.41
N PRO A 200 14.16 -5.80 18.17
CA PRO A 200 14.16 -5.73 19.62
C PRO A 200 15.37 -6.40 20.26
#